data_b5656848aee7f0058ab45ab0cde71ec0
#
_entry.id   b5656848aee7f0058ab45ab0cde71ec0
#
_cell.length_a   1.000
_cell.length_b   1.000
_cell.length_c   1.000
_cell.angle_alpha   90.00
_cell.angle_beta   90.00
_cell.angle_gamma   90.00
#
_symmetry.space_group_name_H-M   'P 1'
#
loop_
_entity.id
_entity.type
_entity.pdbx_description
1 polymer ?
#
loop_
_entity_poly.entity_id
_entity_poly.type
_entity_poly.pdbx_seq_one_letter_code
_entity_poly.pdbx_strand_id
1 'polypeptide(L)'
;VVFIGARILARRTGIALLNPILVSVIILIAFLCVTGIPYEKYTAGGSIVEFWLKPAVVALGVPLYRQLSAIRKQLLPIIAAELAGCVAGILSVVVIADLLGASREVVLSLASKSVTTPIAMEVTAAVGGIPPLTAAVVVCVGIFGGMTGFRVMKMTRVKSPMAQGLSLGTAAHALGTSVAIDTGGSRYGAWASLGLTVNGLFTALLTPAILRIFGY
;
A
#
# COMPACT_ATOMS: atom_id res chain seq x y z
N VAL A 1 -4.15 -17.90 14.25
CA VAL A 1 -3.05 -18.47 15.04
C VAL A 1 -1.71 -17.99 14.51
N VAL A 2 -1.40 -18.20 13.21
CA VAL A 2 -0.09 -17.86 12.60
C VAL A 2 0.28 -16.39 12.81
N PHE A 3 -0.64 -15.44 12.51
CA PHE A 3 -0.40 -14.01 12.67
C PHE A 3 -0.11 -13.61 14.13
N ILE A 4 -0.80 -14.21 15.09
CA ILE A 4 -0.56 -13.94 16.52
C ILE A 4 0.85 -14.39 16.91
N GLY A 5 1.26 -15.60 16.49
CA GLY A 5 2.61 -16.11 16.71
C GLY A 5 3.68 -15.22 16.08
N ALA A 6 3.50 -14.82 14.82
CA ALA A 6 4.38 -13.91 14.11
C ALA A 6 4.48 -12.53 14.80
N ARG A 7 3.36 -12.01 15.32
CA ARG A 7 3.33 -10.74 16.07
C ARG A 7 4.11 -10.83 17.40
N ILE A 8 3.99 -11.94 18.12
CA ILE A 8 4.77 -12.17 19.35
C ILE A 8 6.26 -12.25 19.02
N LEU A 9 6.62 -12.97 17.97
CA LEU A 9 8.02 -13.10 17.50
C LEU A 9 8.59 -11.72 17.15
N ALA A 10 7.89 -10.94 16.33
CA ALA A 10 8.31 -9.59 15.94
C ALA A 10 8.52 -8.67 17.15
N ARG A 11 7.61 -8.72 18.12
CA ARG A 11 7.73 -7.91 19.35
C ARG A 11 8.90 -8.33 20.23
N ARG A 12 9.21 -9.63 20.30
CA ARG A 12 10.34 -10.13 21.12
C ARG A 12 11.69 -9.86 20.48
N THR A 13 11.79 -9.92 19.16
CA THR A 13 13.06 -9.78 18.44
C THR A 13 13.38 -8.33 18.08
N GLY A 14 12.37 -7.48 17.92
CA GLY A 14 12.55 -6.10 17.43
C GLY A 14 13.07 -5.99 16.00
N ILE A 15 13.18 -7.12 15.27
CA ILE A 15 13.70 -7.17 13.92
C ILE A 15 12.61 -6.75 12.94
N ALA A 16 12.80 -5.64 12.24
CA ALA A 16 11.83 -5.10 11.28
C ALA A 16 11.50 -6.08 10.12
N LEU A 17 12.46 -6.92 9.75
CA LEU A 17 12.28 -7.95 8.72
C LEU A 17 11.28 -9.05 9.15
N LEU A 18 11.11 -9.29 10.46
CA LEU A 18 10.14 -10.20 11.00
C LEU A 18 8.75 -9.56 11.14
N ASN A 19 8.38 -8.71 10.15
CA ASN A 19 7.04 -8.14 10.11
C ASN A 19 5.98 -9.25 10.18
N PRO A 20 4.98 -9.16 11.08
CA PRO A 20 4.00 -10.22 11.29
C PRO A 20 3.23 -10.61 10.03
N ILE A 21 2.96 -9.65 9.14
CA ILE A 21 2.26 -9.92 7.87
C ILE A 21 3.16 -10.75 6.96
N LEU A 22 4.42 -10.31 6.77
CA LEU A 22 5.38 -11.02 5.91
C LEU A 22 5.60 -12.45 6.39
N VAL A 23 5.88 -12.63 7.68
CA VAL A 23 6.09 -13.96 8.27
C VAL A 23 4.84 -14.84 8.11
N SER A 24 3.64 -14.28 8.32
CA SER A 24 2.40 -15.03 8.17
C SER A 24 2.15 -15.46 6.73
N VAL A 25 2.41 -14.59 5.76
CA VAL A 25 2.27 -14.91 4.33
C VAL A 25 3.24 -16.03 3.94
N ILE A 26 4.51 -15.92 4.34
CA ILE A 26 5.52 -16.97 4.04
C ILE A 26 5.11 -18.32 4.64
N ILE A 27 4.67 -18.34 5.91
CA ILE A 27 4.24 -19.58 6.57
C ILE A 27 3.02 -20.18 5.87
N LEU A 28 2.04 -19.36 5.49
CA LEU A 28 0.85 -19.86 4.81
C LEU A 28 1.17 -20.38 3.40
N ILE A 29 2.03 -19.71 2.64
CA ILE A 29 2.50 -20.19 1.34
C ILE A 29 3.22 -21.54 1.53
N ALA A 30 4.17 -21.61 2.45
CA ALA A 30 4.90 -22.85 2.74
C ALA A 30 3.94 -23.99 3.15
N PHE A 31 2.95 -23.69 3.99
CA PHE A 31 1.93 -24.66 4.39
C PHE A 31 1.14 -25.19 3.19
N LEU A 32 0.65 -24.32 2.31
CA LEU A 32 -0.09 -24.72 1.11
C LEU A 32 0.77 -25.56 0.15
N CYS A 33 2.03 -25.17 -0.04
CA CYS A 33 2.98 -25.94 -0.87
C CYS A 33 3.25 -27.34 -0.31
N VAL A 34 3.47 -27.45 1.02
CA VAL A 34 3.77 -28.73 1.67
C VAL A 34 2.55 -29.65 1.72
N THR A 35 1.36 -29.10 1.98
CA THR A 35 0.12 -29.89 2.07
C THR A 35 -0.51 -30.20 0.72
N GLY A 36 -0.05 -29.57 -0.37
CA GLY A 36 -0.63 -29.73 -1.70
C GLY A 36 -2.07 -29.24 -1.83
N ILE A 37 -2.52 -28.41 -0.91
CA ILE A 37 -3.89 -27.85 -0.96
C ILE A 37 -3.96 -26.88 -2.13
N PRO A 38 -4.85 -27.09 -3.12
CA PRO A 38 -5.04 -26.17 -4.22
C PRO A 38 -5.49 -24.78 -3.72
N TYR A 39 -4.98 -23.75 -4.37
CA TYR A 39 -5.31 -22.34 -4.03
C TYR A 39 -6.81 -22.08 -4.04
N GLU A 40 -7.55 -22.70 -4.96
CA GLU A 40 -9.02 -22.56 -5.08
C GLU A 40 -9.74 -23.01 -3.82
N LYS A 41 -9.28 -24.10 -3.19
CA LYS A 41 -9.85 -24.58 -1.92
C LYS A 41 -9.54 -23.63 -0.76
N TYR A 42 -8.34 -23.07 -0.73
CA TYR A 42 -7.96 -22.08 0.27
C TYR A 42 -8.79 -20.80 0.11
N THR A 43 -8.95 -20.31 -1.11
CA THR A 43 -9.71 -19.09 -1.44
C THR A 43 -11.19 -19.24 -1.13
N ALA A 44 -11.77 -20.43 -1.31
CA ALA A 44 -13.17 -20.69 -0.94
C ALA A 44 -13.44 -20.38 0.54
N GLY A 45 -12.49 -20.70 1.44
CA GLY A 45 -12.57 -20.31 2.85
C GLY A 45 -12.29 -18.82 3.10
N GLY A 46 -11.50 -18.18 2.23
CA GLY A 46 -11.14 -16.77 2.29
C GLY A 46 -12.24 -15.81 1.79
N SER A 47 -13.16 -16.28 0.98
CA SER A 47 -14.19 -15.47 0.31
C SER A 47 -15.04 -14.65 1.28
N ILE A 48 -15.32 -15.16 2.48
CA ILE A 48 -16.04 -14.44 3.54
C ILE A 48 -15.25 -13.19 3.98
N VAL A 49 -13.93 -13.32 4.11
CA VAL A 49 -13.05 -12.20 4.49
C VAL A 49 -12.94 -11.22 3.32
N GLU A 50 -12.80 -11.73 2.11
CA GLU A 50 -12.73 -10.93 0.88
C GLU A 50 -13.99 -10.07 0.68
N PHE A 51 -15.16 -10.59 0.98
CA PHE A 51 -16.43 -9.82 0.95
C PHE A 51 -16.33 -8.52 1.76
N TRP A 52 -15.65 -8.54 2.92
CA TRP A 52 -15.50 -7.37 3.78
C TRP A 52 -14.46 -6.36 3.29
N LEU A 53 -13.65 -6.69 2.29
CA LEU A 53 -12.67 -5.74 1.74
C LEU A 53 -13.35 -4.53 1.09
N LYS A 54 -14.45 -4.73 0.35
CA LYS A 54 -15.18 -3.64 -0.32
C LYS A 54 -15.80 -2.65 0.68
N PRO A 55 -16.56 -3.09 1.70
CA PRO A 55 -16.99 -2.21 2.79
C PRO A 55 -15.84 -1.52 3.53
N ALA A 56 -14.71 -2.19 3.74
CA ALA A 56 -13.54 -1.59 4.38
C ALA A 56 -12.95 -0.43 3.56
N VAL A 57 -12.94 -0.53 2.23
CA VAL A 57 -12.53 0.58 1.35
C VAL A 57 -13.47 1.78 1.51
N VAL A 58 -14.78 1.56 1.54
CA VAL A 58 -15.76 2.63 1.76
C VAL A 58 -15.56 3.28 3.14
N ALA A 59 -15.24 2.49 4.16
CA ALA A 59 -14.98 2.99 5.51
C ALA A 59 -13.77 3.93 5.59
N LEU A 60 -12.82 3.90 4.64
CA LEU A 60 -11.73 4.87 4.54
C LEU A 60 -12.22 6.31 4.31
N GLY A 61 -13.44 6.50 3.85
CA GLY A 61 -14.09 7.81 3.78
C GLY A 61 -14.28 8.47 5.16
N VAL A 62 -14.38 7.70 6.24
CA VAL A 62 -14.59 8.23 7.59
C VAL A 62 -13.36 9.01 8.10
N PRO A 63 -12.13 8.49 8.04
CA PRO A 63 -10.92 9.26 8.36
C PRO A 63 -10.79 10.52 7.51
N LEU A 64 -11.08 10.44 6.22
CA LEU A 64 -11.06 11.58 5.30
C LEU A 64 -12.04 12.67 5.74
N TYR A 65 -13.28 12.31 6.04
CA TYR A 65 -14.29 13.24 6.54
C TYR A 65 -13.88 13.91 7.85
N ARG A 66 -13.35 13.14 8.79
CA ARG A 66 -12.88 13.67 10.10
C ARG A 66 -11.73 14.67 9.97
N GLN A 67 -10.94 14.57 8.91
CA GLN A 67 -9.81 15.47 8.67
C GLN A 67 -10.15 16.61 7.71
N LEU A 68 -11.41 16.72 7.26
CA LEU A 68 -11.84 17.69 6.25
C LEU A 68 -11.49 19.14 6.63
N SER A 69 -11.58 19.50 7.91
CA SER A 69 -11.22 20.85 8.40
C SER A 69 -9.73 21.15 8.26
N ALA A 70 -8.86 20.16 8.52
CA ALA A 70 -7.41 20.31 8.34
C ALA A 70 -7.05 20.33 6.85
N ILE A 71 -7.72 19.52 6.04
CA ILE A 71 -7.55 19.48 4.59
C ILE A 71 -7.91 20.83 3.98
N ARG A 72 -9.06 21.41 4.34
CA ARG A 72 -9.53 22.70 3.82
C ARG A 72 -8.55 23.83 4.06
N LYS A 73 -7.84 23.85 5.19
CA LYS A 73 -6.84 24.89 5.51
C LYS A 73 -5.56 24.80 4.67
N GLN A 74 -5.23 23.60 4.19
CA GLN A 74 -4.00 23.34 3.42
C GLN A 74 -4.30 22.49 2.17
N LEU A 75 -5.47 22.74 1.57
CA LEU A 75 -5.98 21.92 0.47
C LEU A 75 -5.00 21.85 -0.71
N LEU A 76 -4.55 23.01 -1.18
CA LEU A 76 -3.70 23.09 -2.36
C LEU A 76 -2.35 22.39 -2.18
N PRO A 77 -1.57 22.62 -1.09
CA PRO A 77 -0.34 21.86 -0.85
C PRO A 77 -0.54 20.35 -0.73
N ILE A 78 -1.61 19.91 -0.06
CA ILE A 78 -1.90 18.48 0.11
C ILE A 78 -2.23 17.85 -1.24
N ILE A 79 -3.17 18.41 -1.98
CA ILE A 79 -3.58 17.90 -3.29
C ILE A 79 -2.39 17.86 -4.27
N ALA A 80 -1.60 18.94 -4.32
CA ALA A 80 -0.43 19.00 -5.20
C ALA A 80 0.62 17.96 -4.82
N ALA A 81 0.90 17.77 -3.53
CA ALA A 81 1.87 16.79 -3.05
C ALA A 81 1.40 15.34 -3.33
N GLU A 82 0.12 15.04 -3.03
CA GLU A 82 -0.45 13.72 -3.26
C GLU A 82 -0.55 13.38 -4.75
N LEU A 83 -0.94 14.35 -5.58
CA LEU A 83 -0.97 14.18 -7.03
C LEU A 83 0.44 13.91 -7.58
N ALA A 84 1.42 14.71 -7.18
CA ALA A 84 2.81 14.52 -7.59
C ALA A 84 3.36 13.17 -7.11
N GLY A 85 3.08 12.78 -5.86
CA GLY A 85 3.48 11.49 -5.29
C GLY A 85 2.83 10.31 -6.01
N CYS A 86 1.53 10.40 -6.31
CA CYS A 86 0.79 9.39 -7.07
C CYS A 86 1.37 9.21 -8.48
N VAL A 87 1.49 10.31 -9.23
CA VAL A 87 2.03 10.29 -10.60
C VAL A 87 3.46 9.76 -10.61
N ALA A 88 4.34 10.26 -9.73
CA ALA A 88 5.71 9.78 -9.62
C ALA A 88 5.77 8.29 -9.26
N GLY A 89 4.89 7.83 -8.37
CA GLY A 89 4.80 6.43 -7.97
C GLY A 89 4.40 5.50 -9.12
N ILE A 90 3.41 5.90 -9.91
CA ILE A 90 2.97 5.14 -11.09
C ILE A 90 4.03 5.18 -12.19
N LEU A 91 4.49 6.37 -12.58
CA LEU A 91 5.46 6.55 -13.66
C LEU A 91 6.76 5.82 -13.38
N SER A 92 7.31 5.95 -12.15
CA SER A 92 8.58 5.31 -11.82
C SER A 92 8.51 3.80 -11.94
N VAL A 93 7.43 3.17 -11.51
CA VAL A 93 7.32 1.71 -11.59
C VAL A 93 7.04 1.24 -13.00
N VAL A 94 6.20 1.94 -13.76
CA VAL A 94 5.91 1.60 -15.16
C VAL A 94 7.19 1.68 -15.98
N VAL A 95 7.91 2.81 -15.91
CA VAL A 95 9.16 3.00 -16.65
C VAL A 95 10.23 1.99 -16.23
N ILE A 96 10.43 1.76 -14.93
CA ILE A 96 11.46 0.81 -14.47
C ILE A 96 11.10 -0.63 -14.87
N ALA A 97 9.86 -1.04 -14.74
CA ALA A 97 9.43 -2.39 -15.13
C ALA A 97 9.57 -2.61 -16.64
N ASP A 98 9.19 -1.63 -17.43
CA ASP A 98 9.33 -1.65 -18.90
C ASP A 98 10.81 -1.74 -19.33
N LEU A 99 11.67 -0.90 -18.75
CA LEU A 99 13.12 -0.93 -18.99
C LEU A 99 13.78 -2.26 -18.59
N LEU A 100 13.24 -2.94 -17.60
CA LEU A 100 13.69 -4.27 -17.18
C LEU A 100 13.10 -5.41 -18.01
N GLY A 101 12.30 -5.12 -19.04
CA GLY A 101 11.69 -6.11 -19.93
C GLY A 101 10.55 -6.91 -19.28
N ALA A 102 9.86 -6.34 -18.31
CA ALA A 102 8.70 -6.99 -17.70
C ALA A 102 7.58 -7.17 -18.74
N SER A 103 6.82 -8.27 -18.62
CA SER A 103 5.66 -8.47 -19.49
C SER A 103 4.58 -7.42 -19.23
N ARG A 104 3.70 -7.20 -20.22
CA ARG A 104 2.59 -6.26 -20.12
C ARG A 104 1.77 -6.47 -18.84
N GLU A 105 1.41 -7.71 -18.54
CA GLU A 105 0.60 -8.05 -17.37
C GLU A 105 1.32 -7.70 -16.05
N VAL A 106 2.64 -7.85 -16.01
CA VAL A 106 3.46 -7.48 -14.85
C VAL A 106 3.48 -5.97 -14.68
N VAL A 107 3.71 -5.19 -15.73
CA VAL A 107 3.67 -3.72 -15.68
C VAL A 107 2.32 -3.23 -15.17
N LEU A 108 1.22 -3.74 -15.71
CA LEU A 108 -0.14 -3.41 -15.30
C LEU A 108 -0.38 -3.74 -13.81
N SER A 109 0.17 -4.87 -13.35
CA SER A 109 0.03 -5.31 -11.96
C SER A 109 0.83 -4.45 -10.97
N LEU A 110 1.95 -3.88 -11.40
CA LEU A 110 2.81 -3.05 -10.57
C LEU A 110 2.35 -1.59 -10.46
N ALA A 111 1.57 -1.11 -11.43
CA ALA A 111 1.21 0.30 -11.56
C ALA A 111 0.51 0.85 -10.30
N SER A 112 -0.33 0.06 -9.65
CA SER A 112 -1.11 0.45 -8.46
C SER A 112 -0.47 0.06 -7.12
N LYS A 113 0.83 -0.28 -7.07
CA LYS A 113 1.54 -0.86 -5.91
C LYS A 113 1.53 -0.02 -4.63
N SER A 114 1.29 1.28 -4.70
CA SER A 114 1.48 2.21 -3.58
C SER A 114 0.19 2.52 -2.80
N VAL A 115 -0.89 1.80 -3.07
CA VAL A 115 -2.17 1.97 -2.37
C VAL A 115 -2.53 0.71 -1.57
N THR A 116 -3.66 0.74 -0.86
CA THR A 116 -4.11 -0.43 -0.09
C THR A 116 -4.41 -1.60 -1.01
N THR A 117 -4.13 -2.81 -0.54
CA THR A 117 -4.33 -4.04 -1.32
C THR A 117 -5.70 -4.12 -2.01
N PRO A 118 -6.84 -3.83 -1.35
CA PRO A 118 -8.14 -3.88 -2.02
C PRO A 118 -8.26 -2.91 -3.20
N ILE A 119 -7.81 -1.66 -3.03
CA ILE A 119 -7.84 -0.66 -4.11
C ILE A 119 -6.91 -1.09 -5.25
N ALA A 120 -5.69 -1.51 -4.90
CA ALA A 120 -4.70 -1.95 -5.88
C ALA A 120 -5.21 -3.12 -6.74
N MET A 121 -5.81 -4.13 -6.12
CA MET A 121 -6.35 -5.30 -6.81
C MET A 121 -7.50 -4.93 -7.76
N GLU A 122 -8.43 -4.08 -7.34
CA GLU A 122 -9.54 -3.63 -8.19
C GLU A 122 -9.03 -2.81 -9.39
N VAL A 123 -8.08 -1.88 -9.15
CA VAL A 123 -7.44 -1.11 -10.23
C VAL A 123 -6.73 -2.04 -11.21
N THR A 124 -5.96 -3.00 -10.70
CA THR A 124 -5.24 -3.99 -11.52
C THR A 124 -6.19 -4.85 -12.35
N ALA A 125 -7.28 -5.33 -11.76
CA ALA A 125 -8.30 -6.08 -12.47
C ALA A 125 -8.94 -5.25 -13.60
N ALA A 126 -9.21 -3.98 -13.34
CA ALA A 126 -9.80 -3.07 -14.32
C ALA A 126 -8.89 -2.77 -15.52
N VAL A 127 -7.56 -2.81 -15.34
CA VAL A 127 -6.59 -2.57 -16.42
C VAL A 127 -6.06 -3.84 -17.06
N GLY A 128 -6.48 -5.03 -16.62
CA GLY A 128 -6.09 -6.32 -17.19
C GLY A 128 -4.77 -6.88 -16.69
N GLY A 129 -4.32 -6.48 -15.51
CA GLY A 129 -3.17 -7.06 -14.81
C GLY A 129 -3.55 -8.30 -13.98
N ILE A 130 -2.64 -8.75 -13.11
CA ILE A 130 -2.76 -9.95 -12.27
C ILE A 130 -2.96 -9.54 -10.79
N PRO A 131 -4.22 -9.47 -10.27
CA PRO A 131 -4.49 -8.98 -8.92
C PRO A 131 -3.74 -9.71 -7.79
N PRO A 132 -3.55 -11.04 -7.81
CA PRO A 132 -2.74 -11.73 -6.80
C PRO A 132 -1.28 -11.26 -6.78
N LEU A 133 -0.67 -10.98 -7.94
CA LEU A 133 0.67 -10.42 -8.03
C LEU A 133 0.72 -9.03 -7.41
N THR A 134 -0.26 -8.20 -7.73
CA THR A 134 -0.41 -6.86 -7.13
C THR A 134 -0.50 -6.92 -5.61
N ALA A 135 -1.31 -7.83 -5.07
CA ALA A 135 -1.44 -8.00 -3.62
C ALA A 135 -0.10 -8.31 -2.95
N ALA A 136 0.69 -9.22 -3.52
CA ALA A 136 2.01 -9.57 -3.02
C ALA A 136 2.97 -8.37 -3.06
N VAL A 137 2.99 -7.64 -4.17
CA VAL A 137 3.85 -6.46 -4.36
C VAL A 137 3.47 -5.33 -3.41
N VAL A 138 2.18 -5.07 -3.23
CA VAL A 138 1.69 -4.06 -2.26
C VAL A 138 2.21 -4.34 -0.85
N VAL A 139 2.17 -5.60 -0.40
CA VAL A 139 2.71 -5.98 0.91
C VAL A 139 4.21 -5.71 0.98
N CYS A 140 4.98 -6.11 -0.03
CA CYS A 140 6.42 -5.86 -0.09
C CYS A 140 6.75 -4.35 -0.06
N VAL A 141 6.04 -3.55 -0.86
CA VAL A 141 6.20 -2.08 -0.90
C VAL A 141 5.88 -1.44 0.44
N GLY A 142 4.81 -1.88 1.09
CA GLY A 142 4.43 -1.37 2.40
C GLY A 142 5.44 -1.68 3.49
N ILE A 143 5.99 -2.90 3.50
CA ILE A 143 7.05 -3.30 4.44
C ILE A 143 8.33 -2.50 4.18
N PHE A 144 8.78 -2.45 2.93
CA PHE A 144 9.99 -1.72 2.55
C PHE A 144 9.86 -0.22 2.85
N GLY A 145 8.73 0.40 2.47
CA GLY A 145 8.46 1.80 2.73
C GLY A 145 8.35 2.12 4.22
N GLY A 146 7.71 1.24 5.00
CA GLY A 146 7.64 1.37 6.46
C GLY A 146 9.01 1.30 7.13
N MET A 147 9.91 0.43 6.65
CA MET A 147 11.26 0.26 7.18
C MET A 147 12.19 1.42 6.82
N THR A 148 12.08 1.93 5.60
CA THR A 148 13.04 2.90 5.04
C THR A 148 12.55 4.34 5.09
N GLY A 149 11.24 4.57 5.12
CA GLY A 149 10.63 5.86 4.91
C GLY A 149 11.16 6.97 5.83
N PHE A 150 11.15 6.75 7.16
CA PHE A 150 11.72 7.74 8.10
C PHE A 150 13.23 7.96 7.91
N ARG A 151 13.99 6.91 7.52
CA ARG A 151 15.42 7.05 7.24
C ARG A 151 15.65 7.92 6.01
N VAL A 152 14.91 7.68 4.93
CA VAL A 152 14.96 8.50 3.71
C VAL A 152 14.58 9.95 4.01
N MET A 153 13.49 10.18 4.72
CA MET A 153 13.06 11.53 5.10
C MET A 153 14.07 12.25 6.00
N LYS A 154 14.78 11.52 6.87
CA LYS A 154 15.88 12.09 7.66
C LYS A 154 17.05 12.50 6.77
N MET A 155 17.43 11.67 5.79
CA MET A 155 18.49 11.97 4.81
C MET A 155 18.14 13.17 3.93
N THR A 156 16.88 13.27 3.51
CA THR A 156 16.37 14.39 2.68
C THR A 156 15.95 15.61 3.50
N ARG A 157 16.19 15.59 4.82
CA ARG A 157 15.88 16.69 5.76
C ARG A 157 14.41 17.10 5.81
N VAL A 158 13.49 16.20 5.49
CA VAL A 158 12.06 16.42 5.67
C VAL A 158 11.72 16.33 7.17
N LYS A 159 11.34 17.46 7.78
CA LYS A 159 11.14 17.56 9.23
C LYS A 159 9.66 17.74 9.63
N SER A 160 8.82 18.21 8.72
CA SER A 160 7.41 18.47 9.03
C SER A 160 6.64 17.17 9.31
N PRO A 161 5.93 17.07 10.45
CA PRO A 161 5.07 15.92 10.75
C PRO A 161 4.01 15.67 9.68
N MET A 162 3.48 16.72 9.06
CA MET A 162 2.55 16.63 7.95
C MET A 162 3.21 15.97 6.73
N ALA A 163 4.36 16.51 6.31
CA ALA A 163 5.06 15.96 5.14
C ALA A 163 5.50 14.52 5.37
N GLN A 164 6.02 14.19 6.56
CA GLN A 164 6.43 12.84 6.91
C GLN A 164 5.26 11.87 6.94
N GLY A 165 4.14 12.27 7.55
CA GLY A 165 2.92 11.45 7.58
C GLY A 165 2.36 11.22 6.17
N LEU A 166 2.11 12.30 5.40
CA LEU A 166 1.62 12.21 4.03
C LEU A 166 2.51 11.28 3.18
N SER A 167 3.83 11.50 3.20
CA SER A 167 4.77 10.67 2.43
C SER A 167 4.69 9.18 2.77
N LEU A 168 4.57 8.83 4.06
CA LEU A 168 4.45 7.43 4.48
C LEU A 168 3.11 6.82 4.04
N GLY A 169 2.03 7.58 4.16
CA GLY A 169 0.70 7.14 3.70
C GLY A 169 0.65 6.91 2.19
N THR A 170 1.23 7.85 1.43
CA THR A 170 1.28 7.81 -0.03
C THR A 170 2.19 6.70 -0.57
N ALA A 171 3.39 6.53 0.00
CA ALA A 171 4.37 5.58 -0.52
C ALA A 171 4.17 4.15 0.00
N ALA A 172 3.69 3.98 1.25
CA ALA A 172 3.63 2.70 1.95
C ALA A 172 2.25 2.39 2.55
N HIS A 173 1.23 3.11 2.13
CA HIS A 173 -0.19 2.90 2.43
C HIS A 173 -0.46 2.58 3.92
N ALA A 174 -1.27 1.54 4.23
CA ALA A 174 -1.67 1.19 5.59
C ALA A 174 -0.47 0.78 6.48
N LEU A 175 0.54 0.09 5.92
CA LEU A 175 1.74 -0.28 6.66
C LEU A 175 2.58 0.94 7.01
N GLY A 176 2.76 1.88 6.09
CA GLY A 176 3.40 3.18 6.35
C GLY A 176 2.64 3.99 7.40
N THR A 177 1.31 3.97 7.35
CA THR A 177 0.46 4.63 8.35
C THR A 177 0.64 4.05 9.74
N SER A 178 0.72 2.72 9.87
CA SER A 178 1.01 2.06 11.15
C SER A 178 2.36 2.49 11.71
N VAL A 179 3.41 2.49 10.87
CA VAL A 179 4.75 2.95 11.28
C VAL A 179 4.76 4.43 11.65
N ALA A 180 3.98 5.26 10.95
CA ALA A 180 3.84 6.68 11.28
C ALA A 180 3.22 6.88 12.67
N ILE A 181 2.20 6.08 13.03
CA ILE A 181 1.58 6.09 14.36
C ILE A 181 2.58 5.64 15.42
N ASP A 182 3.24 4.51 15.18
CA ASP A 182 4.16 3.90 16.15
C ASP A 182 5.38 4.80 16.44
N THR A 183 5.86 5.55 15.44
CA THR A 183 7.07 6.36 15.55
C THR A 183 6.78 7.81 15.94
N GLY A 184 5.74 8.42 15.37
CA GLY A 184 5.45 9.85 15.51
C GLY A 184 4.14 10.15 16.27
N GLY A 185 3.40 9.11 16.66
CA GLY A 185 2.14 9.24 17.37
C GLY A 185 0.94 9.60 16.48
N SER A 186 -0.18 9.91 17.11
CA SER A 186 -1.47 10.13 16.43
C SER A 186 -1.44 11.24 15.38
N ARG A 187 -0.62 12.28 15.58
CA ARG A 187 -0.49 13.39 14.63
C ARG A 187 0.07 12.94 13.28
N TYR A 188 1.12 12.10 13.32
CA TYR A 188 1.71 11.53 12.09
C TYR A 188 0.76 10.54 11.43
N GLY A 189 0.12 9.70 12.24
CA GLY A 189 -0.89 8.75 11.76
C GLY A 189 -2.07 9.43 11.07
N ALA A 190 -2.53 10.58 11.60
CA ALA A 190 -3.60 11.35 10.98
C ALA A 190 -3.22 11.81 9.57
N TRP A 191 -2.01 12.38 9.39
CA TRP A 191 -1.52 12.79 8.07
C TRP A 191 -1.27 11.59 7.14
N ALA A 192 -0.75 10.48 7.68
CA ALA A 192 -0.54 9.27 6.90
C ALA A 192 -1.87 8.63 6.43
N SER A 193 -2.89 8.63 7.30
CA SER A 193 -4.23 8.18 6.91
C SER A 193 -4.84 9.06 5.81
N LEU A 194 -4.56 10.36 5.84
CA LEU A 194 -4.98 11.27 4.79
C LEU A 194 -4.26 10.95 3.48
N GLY A 195 -2.93 10.84 3.51
CA GLY A 195 -2.11 10.53 2.34
C GLY A 195 -2.55 9.23 1.67
N LEU A 196 -2.67 8.15 2.44
CA LEU A 196 -3.12 6.86 1.91
C LEU A 196 -4.50 6.93 1.24
N THR A 197 -5.44 7.70 1.82
CA THR A 197 -6.81 7.78 1.30
C THR A 197 -6.88 8.61 0.01
N VAL A 198 -6.22 9.78 0.01
CA VAL A 198 -6.17 10.66 -1.17
C VAL A 198 -5.38 10.01 -2.30
N ASN A 199 -4.23 9.40 -1.98
CA ASN A 199 -3.45 8.64 -2.97
C ASN A 199 -4.23 7.46 -3.54
N GLY A 200 -5.02 6.76 -2.73
CA GLY A 200 -5.92 5.70 -3.19
C GLY A 200 -6.89 6.18 -4.25
N LEU A 201 -7.52 7.33 -4.02
CA LEU A 201 -8.44 7.95 -4.98
C LEU A 201 -7.70 8.35 -6.28
N PHE A 202 -6.56 9.05 -6.16
CA PHE A 202 -5.79 9.45 -7.33
C PHE A 202 -5.28 8.25 -8.14
N THR A 203 -4.78 7.22 -7.47
CA THR A 203 -4.32 5.99 -8.14
C THR A 203 -5.45 5.32 -8.90
N ALA A 204 -6.64 5.21 -8.32
CA ALA A 204 -7.79 4.62 -8.99
C ALA A 204 -8.20 5.39 -10.25
N LEU A 205 -8.12 6.72 -10.21
CA LEU A 205 -8.50 7.58 -11.34
C LEU A 205 -7.39 7.70 -12.41
N LEU A 206 -6.13 7.82 -11.97
CA LEU A 206 -5.02 8.17 -12.88
C LEU A 206 -4.33 6.95 -13.48
N THR A 207 -4.30 5.80 -12.79
CA THR A 207 -3.58 4.62 -13.31
C THR A 207 -4.04 4.22 -14.71
N PRO A 208 -5.36 4.07 -15.00
CA PRO A 208 -5.80 3.71 -16.34
C PRO A 208 -5.41 4.75 -17.40
N ALA A 209 -5.48 6.04 -17.06
CA ALA A 209 -5.13 7.13 -17.97
C ALA A 209 -3.62 7.17 -18.27
N ILE A 210 -2.79 7.04 -17.22
CA ILE A 210 -1.33 7.01 -17.39
C ILE A 210 -0.90 5.79 -18.22
N LEU A 211 -1.42 4.62 -17.91
CA LEU A 211 -1.10 3.40 -18.65
C LEU A 211 -1.42 3.53 -20.14
N ARG A 212 -2.57 4.11 -20.49
CA ARG A 212 -2.94 4.38 -21.89
C ARG A 212 -1.95 5.31 -22.60
N ILE A 213 -1.40 6.32 -21.91
CA ILE A 213 -0.39 7.23 -22.49
C ILE A 213 0.90 6.46 -22.83
N PHE A 214 1.23 5.42 -22.06
CA PHE A 214 2.39 4.55 -22.30
C PHE A 214 2.11 3.38 -23.27
N GLY A 215 0.90 3.31 -23.85
CA GLY A 215 0.54 2.28 -24.83
C GLY A 215 0.09 0.93 -24.22
N TYR A 216 -0.25 0.94 -22.93
CA TYR A 216 -0.80 -0.22 -22.25
C TYR A 216 -2.31 -0.32 -22.30
#